data_2cb31e10449c980ce51474d3e15cd4b5
#
_entry.id   2cb31e10449c980ce51474d3e15cd4b5
#
_cell.length_a   1.000
_cell.length_b   1.000
_cell.length_c   1.000
_cell.angle_alpha   90.00
_cell.angle_beta   90.00
_cell.angle_gamma   90.00
#
_symmetry.space_group_name_H-M   'P 1'
#
loop_
_entity.id
_entity.type
_entity.pdbx_description
1 polymer ?
#
loop_
_entity_poly.entity_id
_entity_poly.type
_entity_poly.pdbx_seq_one_letter_code
_entity_poly.pdbx_strand_id
1 'polypeptide(L)'
;KINDQIITNVDILNEVKYLSFLRPSLKNLKKNEIIQISKNSLIREKIKKKELSKIFKNLNDDDLLRNIKGNLIKFTKVKNEDELKNILKKEDIDYVKILEKMKYEAMWNQLIYKKYNSLVKIDETILKEELIKKLSSKKKYEYNLSELLFEVESKENFKNKYAEILEFIKLNNFKSAILKFSISKSASNEGEIGWIKETLLSKEINLELKKTNIKSFTKPFKSPNGYLILRINQRKEMQTNYNLEKELKDLVRFEKNKQLNQFSLLFFKKLKQNTNIDEF
;
A
#
# COMPACT_ATOMS: atom_id res chain seq x y z
N LYS A 1 -20.19 -3.70 -14.98
CA LYS A 1 -19.50 -4.68 -15.85
C LYS A 1 -18.08 -4.24 -16.08
N ILE A 2 -17.12 -5.16 -16.12
CA ILE A 2 -15.72 -4.88 -16.42
C ILE A 2 -15.34 -5.76 -17.59
N ASN A 3 -15.22 -5.16 -18.78
CA ASN A 3 -15.18 -5.91 -20.05
C ASN A 3 -16.34 -6.95 -20.07
N ASP A 4 -15.99 -8.26 -20.13
CA ASP A 4 -16.98 -9.35 -20.19
C ASP A 4 -17.36 -9.91 -18.82
N GLN A 5 -16.80 -9.40 -17.73
CA GLN A 5 -17.04 -9.88 -16.37
C GLN A 5 -18.03 -8.99 -15.63
N ILE A 6 -19.02 -9.60 -15.00
CA ILE A 6 -20.00 -8.91 -14.15
C ILE A 6 -19.49 -8.90 -12.70
N ILE A 7 -19.70 -7.81 -11.99
CA ILE A 7 -19.62 -7.73 -10.53
C ILE A 7 -21.06 -7.65 -10.01
N THR A 8 -21.43 -8.64 -9.23
CA THR A 8 -22.77 -8.73 -8.63
C THR A 8 -22.82 -8.05 -7.27
N ASN A 9 -24.02 -7.79 -6.76
CA ASN A 9 -24.19 -7.32 -5.37
C ASN A 9 -23.66 -8.33 -4.35
N VAL A 10 -23.74 -9.64 -4.64
CA VAL A 10 -23.17 -10.70 -3.79
C VAL A 10 -21.66 -10.59 -3.74
N ASP A 11 -20.98 -10.33 -4.87
CA ASP A 11 -19.53 -10.10 -4.90
C ASP A 11 -19.16 -8.91 -4.03
N ILE A 12 -19.93 -7.80 -4.12
CA ILE A 12 -19.68 -6.60 -3.33
C ILE A 12 -19.84 -6.89 -1.83
N LEU A 13 -20.89 -7.61 -1.42
CA LEU A 13 -21.09 -7.98 -0.02
C LEU A 13 -19.97 -8.87 0.52
N ASN A 14 -19.53 -9.85 -0.26
CA ASN A 14 -18.40 -10.70 0.11
C ASN A 14 -17.10 -9.89 0.21
N GLU A 15 -16.91 -8.93 -0.67
CA GLU A 15 -15.75 -8.03 -0.63
C GLU A 15 -15.78 -7.12 0.61
N VAL A 16 -16.95 -6.64 1.00
CA VAL A 16 -17.15 -5.87 2.25
C VAL A 16 -16.70 -6.69 3.46
N LYS A 17 -17.09 -7.96 3.57
CA LYS A 17 -16.67 -8.87 4.66
C LYS A 17 -15.16 -9.06 4.65
N TYR A 18 -14.59 -9.40 3.50
CA TYR A 18 -13.15 -9.60 3.30
C TYR A 18 -12.34 -8.36 3.69
N LEU A 19 -12.73 -7.19 3.19
CA LEU A 19 -12.02 -5.95 3.49
C LEU A 19 -12.19 -5.53 4.95
N SER A 20 -13.37 -5.72 5.54
CA SER A 20 -13.63 -5.39 6.96
C SER A 20 -12.83 -6.27 7.91
N PHE A 21 -12.59 -7.53 7.52
CA PHE A 21 -11.73 -8.45 8.27
C PHE A 21 -10.26 -7.99 8.24
N LEU A 22 -9.76 -7.64 7.06
CA LEU A 22 -8.37 -7.19 6.90
C LEU A 22 -8.12 -5.75 7.39
N ARG A 23 -9.16 -4.93 7.43
CA ARG A 23 -9.09 -3.49 7.69
C ARG A 23 -10.20 -3.07 8.65
N PRO A 24 -10.01 -3.28 9.96
CA PRO A 24 -11.06 -3.00 10.95
C PRO A 24 -11.55 -1.54 10.95
N SER A 25 -10.72 -0.59 10.52
CA SER A 25 -11.11 0.83 10.44
C SER A 25 -12.18 1.12 9.37
N LEU A 26 -12.47 0.18 8.45
CA LEU A 26 -13.61 0.30 7.54
C LEU A 26 -14.94 0.40 8.30
N LYS A 27 -15.06 -0.24 9.46
CA LYS A 27 -16.28 -0.18 10.30
C LYS A 27 -16.65 1.25 10.75
N ASN A 28 -15.71 2.19 10.66
CA ASN A 28 -15.92 3.60 11.01
C ASN A 28 -16.50 4.43 9.85
N LEU A 29 -16.64 3.84 8.66
CA LEU A 29 -17.12 4.52 7.47
C LEU A 29 -18.63 4.33 7.28
N LYS A 30 -19.25 5.26 6.53
CA LYS A 30 -20.64 5.11 6.11
C LYS A 30 -20.78 3.92 5.14
N LYS A 31 -21.93 3.25 5.18
CA LYS A 31 -22.22 2.06 4.36
C LYS A 31 -21.91 2.29 2.87
N ASN A 32 -22.32 3.44 2.32
CA ASN A 32 -22.07 3.76 0.91
C ASN A 32 -20.59 3.89 0.58
N GLU A 33 -19.77 4.40 1.51
CA GLU A 33 -18.31 4.51 1.32
C GLU A 33 -17.65 3.14 1.32
N ILE A 34 -18.07 2.25 2.24
CA ILE A 34 -17.59 0.87 2.29
C ILE A 34 -17.92 0.14 0.99
N ILE A 35 -19.15 0.28 0.48
CA ILE A 35 -19.58 -0.30 -0.79
C ILE A 35 -18.70 0.23 -1.94
N GLN A 36 -18.44 1.52 -1.99
CA GLN A 36 -17.61 2.11 -3.06
C GLN A 36 -16.15 1.64 -2.99
N ILE A 37 -15.58 1.53 -1.79
CA ILE A 37 -14.24 0.97 -1.58
C ILE A 37 -14.20 -0.49 -2.04
N SER A 38 -15.24 -1.28 -1.73
CA SER A 38 -15.34 -2.69 -2.12
C SER A 38 -15.49 -2.85 -3.64
N LYS A 39 -16.31 -2.02 -4.29
CA LYS A 39 -16.38 -1.97 -5.76
C LYS A 39 -15.02 -1.69 -6.40
N ASN A 40 -14.32 -0.67 -5.91
CA ASN A 40 -12.99 -0.31 -6.41
C ASN A 40 -11.96 -1.43 -6.20
N SER A 41 -12.05 -2.16 -5.09
CA SER A 41 -11.21 -3.33 -4.82
C SER A 41 -11.45 -4.45 -5.83
N LEU A 42 -12.70 -4.80 -6.09
CA LEU A 42 -13.09 -5.82 -7.08
C LEU A 42 -12.67 -5.42 -8.50
N ILE A 43 -12.86 -4.16 -8.88
CA ILE A 43 -12.38 -3.63 -10.18
C ILE A 43 -10.88 -3.84 -10.31
N ARG A 44 -10.13 -3.48 -9.28
CA ARG A 44 -8.67 -3.65 -9.26
C ARG A 44 -8.26 -5.11 -9.38
N GLU A 45 -8.92 -5.98 -8.64
CA GLU A 45 -8.66 -7.43 -8.67
C GLU A 45 -8.91 -8.00 -10.07
N LYS A 46 -10.05 -7.69 -10.68
CA LYS A 46 -10.41 -8.19 -12.02
C LYS A 46 -9.44 -7.73 -13.10
N ILE A 47 -9.01 -6.46 -13.07
CA ILE A 47 -8.00 -5.93 -14.01
C ILE A 47 -6.68 -6.68 -13.84
N LYS A 48 -6.19 -6.85 -12.59
CA LYS A 48 -4.95 -7.58 -12.31
C LYS A 48 -5.05 -9.03 -12.73
N LYS A 49 -6.15 -9.72 -12.39
CA LYS A 49 -6.38 -11.13 -12.75
C LYS A 49 -6.35 -11.35 -14.26
N LYS A 50 -7.01 -10.47 -15.03
CA LYS A 50 -6.99 -10.51 -16.50
C LYS A 50 -5.57 -10.37 -17.05
N GLU A 51 -4.76 -9.47 -16.50
CA GLU A 51 -3.38 -9.29 -16.97
C GLU A 51 -2.49 -10.47 -16.57
N LEU A 52 -2.63 -10.99 -15.35
CA LEU A 52 -1.88 -12.15 -14.87
C LEU A 52 -2.17 -13.41 -15.70
N SER A 53 -3.41 -13.65 -16.10
CA SER A 53 -3.80 -14.81 -16.91
C SER A 53 -3.17 -14.84 -18.32
N LYS A 54 -2.76 -13.68 -18.86
CA LYS A 54 -2.03 -13.61 -20.13
C LYS A 54 -0.59 -14.11 -20.03
N ILE A 55 0.01 -14.02 -18.85
CA ILE A 55 1.45 -14.19 -18.64
C ILE A 55 1.76 -15.51 -17.92
N PHE A 56 0.93 -15.89 -16.98
CA PHE A 56 1.09 -17.09 -16.19
C PHE A 56 0.12 -18.18 -16.66
N LYS A 57 0.63 -19.18 -17.39
CA LYS A 57 -0.16 -20.34 -17.84
C LYS A 57 -0.57 -21.25 -16.67
N ASN A 58 0.27 -21.36 -15.64
CA ASN A 58 -0.01 -22.10 -14.43
C ASN A 58 0.09 -21.16 -13.22
N LEU A 59 -1.00 -21.07 -12.48
CA LEU A 59 -1.11 -20.24 -11.29
C LEU A 59 -0.86 -21.04 -9.99
N ASN A 60 -0.51 -22.33 -10.10
CA ASN A 60 -0.25 -23.18 -8.95
C ASN A 60 1.23 -23.10 -8.57
N ASP A 61 1.47 -22.47 -7.41
CA ASP A 61 2.77 -22.34 -6.77
C ASP A 61 2.56 -22.67 -5.29
N ASP A 62 2.95 -23.89 -4.90
CA ASP A 62 2.72 -24.39 -3.54
C ASP A 62 3.56 -23.66 -2.51
N ASP A 63 4.76 -23.19 -2.86
CA ASP A 63 5.61 -22.38 -1.98
C ASP A 63 5.00 -21.00 -1.75
N LEU A 64 4.46 -20.38 -2.79
CA LEU A 64 3.73 -19.14 -2.66
C LEU A 64 2.51 -19.29 -1.75
N LEU A 65 1.71 -20.35 -1.94
CA LEU A 65 0.54 -20.62 -1.11
C LEU A 65 0.93 -20.88 0.35
N ARG A 66 2.02 -21.61 0.60
CA ARG A 66 2.55 -21.86 1.95
C ARG A 66 2.94 -20.55 2.63
N ASN A 67 3.62 -19.66 1.92
CA ASN A 67 4.01 -18.34 2.43
C ASN A 67 2.79 -17.47 2.72
N ILE A 68 1.78 -17.46 1.86
CA ILE A 68 0.53 -16.73 2.05
C ILE A 68 -0.20 -17.21 3.31
N LYS A 69 -0.35 -18.53 3.47
CA LYS A 69 -0.96 -19.13 4.67
C LYS A 69 -0.21 -18.72 5.95
N GLY A 70 1.12 -18.84 5.94
CA GLY A 70 1.95 -18.45 7.07
C GLY A 70 1.82 -16.97 7.43
N ASN A 71 1.73 -16.10 6.44
CA ASN A 71 1.53 -14.66 6.65
C ASN A 71 0.13 -14.36 7.21
N LEU A 72 -0.89 -15.05 6.73
CA LEU A 72 -2.27 -14.87 7.20
C LEU A 72 -2.45 -15.35 8.64
N ILE A 73 -1.82 -16.50 9.01
CA ILE A 73 -1.75 -17.01 10.38
C ILE A 73 -1.09 -15.97 11.31
N LYS A 74 0.05 -15.41 10.90
CA LYS A 74 0.74 -14.35 11.66
C LYS A 74 -0.11 -13.08 11.80
N PHE A 75 -0.76 -12.66 10.73
CA PHE A 75 -1.63 -11.48 10.72
C PHE A 75 -2.81 -11.63 11.69
N THR A 76 -3.47 -12.78 11.66
CA THR A 76 -4.62 -13.10 12.53
C THR A 76 -4.22 -13.51 13.94
N LYS A 77 -2.92 -13.70 14.20
CA LYS A 77 -2.35 -14.13 15.49
C LYS A 77 -2.91 -15.46 15.99
N VAL A 78 -3.32 -16.34 15.09
CA VAL A 78 -3.75 -17.70 15.41
C VAL A 78 -2.56 -18.66 15.39
N LYS A 79 -2.73 -19.86 15.99
CA LYS A 79 -1.65 -20.84 16.14
C LYS A 79 -1.43 -21.68 14.87
N ASN A 80 -2.49 -21.96 14.13
CA ASN A 80 -2.46 -22.88 13.00
C ASN A 80 -3.55 -22.60 11.95
N GLU A 81 -3.55 -23.40 10.87
CA GLU A 81 -4.49 -23.26 9.76
C GLU A 81 -5.95 -23.57 10.17
N ASP A 82 -6.18 -24.46 11.12
CA ASP A 82 -7.55 -24.82 11.54
C ASP A 82 -8.19 -23.69 12.36
N GLU A 83 -7.42 -23.06 13.24
CA GLU A 83 -7.87 -21.85 13.93
C GLU A 83 -8.15 -20.71 12.94
N LEU A 84 -7.32 -20.57 11.89
CA LEU A 84 -7.54 -19.60 10.83
C LEU A 84 -8.86 -19.85 10.10
N LYS A 85 -9.11 -21.10 9.68
CA LYS A 85 -10.37 -21.49 9.03
C LYS A 85 -11.58 -21.22 9.93
N ASN A 86 -11.47 -21.49 11.23
CA ASN A 86 -12.52 -21.24 12.20
C ASN A 86 -12.85 -19.74 12.34
N ILE A 87 -11.83 -18.86 12.40
CA ILE A 87 -12.05 -17.42 12.46
C ILE A 87 -12.70 -16.92 11.18
N LEU A 88 -12.20 -17.32 10.01
CA LEU A 88 -12.77 -16.93 8.72
C LEU A 88 -14.22 -17.39 8.57
N LYS A 89 -14.54 -18.61 9.02
CA LYS A 89 -15.91 -19.12 9.03
C LYS A 89 -16.85 -18.29 9.92
N LYS A 90 -16.38 -17.84 11.09
CA LYS A 90 -17.16 -16.95 11.98
C LYS A 90 -17.44 -15.58 11.34
N GLU A 91 -16.54 -15.08 10.52
CA GLU A 91 -16.69 -13.83 9.77
C GLU A 91 -17.41 -14.03 8.42
N ASP A 92 -17.87 -15.24 8.14
CA ASP A 92 -18.52 -15.65 6.88
C ASP A 92 -17.64 -15.33 5.65
N ILE A 93 -16.34 -15.66 5.77
CA ILE A 93 -15.32 -15.49 4.72
C ILE A 93 -14.89 -16.86 4.22
N ASP A 94 -14.96 -17.03 2.90
CA ASP A 94 -14.48 -18.22 2.23
C ASP A 94 -12.94 -18.32 2.27
N TYR A 95 -12.43 -19.37 2.91
CA TYR A 95 -10.99 -19.61 3.07
C TYR A 95 -10.26 -19.74 1.73
N VAL A 96 -10.86 -20.40 0.74
CA VAL A 96 -10.22 -20.58 -0.57
C VAL A 96 -10.14 -19.24 -1.31
N LYS A 97 -11.21 -18.46 -1.27
CA LYS A 97 -11.26 -17.14 -1.92
C LYS A 97 -10.28 -16.14 -1.32
N ILE A 98 -10.09 -16.12 0.00
CA ILE A 98 -9.09 -15.21 0.61
C ILE A 98 -7.68 -15.58 0.18
N LEU A 99 -7.33 -16.87 0.14
CA LEU A 99 -6.04 -17.33 -0.35
C LEU A 99 -5.83 -17.00 -1.83
N GLU A 100 -6.86 -17.17 -2.65
CA GLU A 100 -6.83 -16.82 -4.08
C GLU A 100 -6.56 -15.33 -4.29
N LYS A 101 -7.25 -14.44 -3.57
CA LYS A 101 -7.04 -12.99 -3.63
C LYS A 101 -5.60 -12.61 -3.24
N MET A 102 -5.10 -13.17 -2.15
CA MET A 102 -3.72 -12.91 -1.70
C MET A 102 -2.68 -13.46 -2.70
N LYS A 103 -2.99 -14.59 -3.35
CA LYS A 103 -2.15 -15.15 -4.42
C LYS A 103 -2.06 -14.19 -5.60
N TYR A 104 -3.16 -13.63 -6.09
CA TYR A 104 -3.12 -12.65 -7.18
C TYR A 104 -2.31 -11.40 -6.83
N GLU A 105 -2.39 -10.91 -5.60
CA GLU A 105 -1.58 -9.77 -5.16
C GLU A 105 -0.08 -10.12 -5.12
N ALA A 106 0.28 -11.31 -4.65
CA ALA A 106 1.67 -11.78 -4.65
C ALA A 106 2.21 -11.97 -6.07
N MET A 107 1.42 -12.60 -6.96
CA MET A 107 1.78 -12.77 -8.37
C MET A 107 1.88 -11.44 -9.11
N TRP A 108 1.05 -10.45 -8.77
CA TRP A 108 1.19 -9.10 -9.30
C TRP A 108 2.55 -8.50 -8.95
N ASN A 109 3.03 -8.67 -7.71
CA ASN A 109 4.35 -8.20 -7.32
C ASN A 109 5.47 -8.92 -8.10
N GLN A 110 5.35 -10.23 -8.32
CA GLN A 110 6.30 -11.00 -9.15
C GLN A 110 6.30 -10.49 -10.60
N LEU A 111 5.12 -10.22 -11.17
CA LEU A 111 5.00 -9.65 -12.52
C LEU A 111 5.70 -8.30 -12.61
N ILE A 112 5.44 -7.39 -11.66
CA ILE A 112 6.07 -6.07 -11.63
C ILE A 112 7.59 -6.20 -11.53
N TYR A 113 8.08 -7.07 -10.65
CA TYR A 113 9.51 -7.34 -10.54
C TYR A 113 10.07 -7.86 -11.85
N LYS A 114 9.49 -8.91 -12.43
CA LYS A 114 9.95 -9.50 -13.70
C LYS A 114 9.98 -8.48 -14.84
N LYS A 115 8.96 -7.62 -14.93
CA LYS A 115 8.80 -6.66 -16.01
C LYS A 115 9.68 -5.42 -15.90
N TYR A 116 9.91 -4.94 -14.67
CA TYR A 116 10.49 -3.61 -14.44
C TYR A 116 11.80 -3.61 -13.65
N ASN A 117 12.27 -4.75 -13.13
CA ASN A 117 13.51 -4.80 -12.35
C ASN A 117 14.73 -4.30 -13.14
N SER A 118 14.80 -4.57 -14.45
CA SER A 118 15.88 -4.09 -15.34
C SER A 118 15.81 -2.57 -15.61
N LEU A 119 14.66 -1.94 -15.36
CA LEU A 119 14.47 -0.50 -15.51
C LEU A 119 14.72 0.28 -14.20
N VAL A 120 14.95 -0.43 -13.10
CA VAL A 120 15.34 0.19 -11.84
C VAL A 120 16.74 0.76 -11.98
N LYS A 121 16.90 2.06 -11.74
CA LYS A 121 18.18 2.77 -11.79
C LYS A 121 18.57 3.20 -10.38
N ILE A 122 19.65 2.62 -9.89
CA ILE A 122 20.22 2.93 -8.57
C ILE A 122 21.71 3.20 -8.76
N ASP A 123 22.14 4.40 -8.41
CA ASP A 123 23.55 4.74 -8.31
C ASP A 123 23.98 4.58 -6.84
N GLU A 124 24.62 3.46 -6.55
CA GLU A 124 25.07 3.16 -5.18
C GLU A 124 26.13 4.12 -4.68
N THR A 125 26.93 4.71 -5.57
CA THR A 125 27.97 5.70 -5.21
C THR A 125 27.31 6.97 -4.69
N ILE A 126 26.35 7.50 -5.44
CA ILE A 126 25.58 8.69 -5.02
C ILE A 126 24.83 8.41 -3.71
N LEU A 127 24.16 7.25 -3.61
CA LEU A 127 23.45 6.89 -2.39
C LEU A 127 24.37 6.76 -1.18
N LYS A 128 25.58 6.22 -1.37
CA LYS A 128 26.59 6.11 -0.29
C LYS A 128 27.06 7.49 0.18
N GLU A 129 27.35 8.40 -0.73
CA GLU A 129 27.73 9.77 -0.39
C GLU A 129 26.64 10.52 0.37
N GLU A 130 25.38 10.41 -0.11
CA GLU A 130 24.23 11.00 0.58
C GLU A 130 24.03 10.39 1.97
N LEU A 131 24.19 9.07 2.09
CA LEU A 131 24.07 8.37 3.35
C LEU A 131 25.13 8.84 4.35
N ILE A 132 26.41 8.96 3.94
CA ILE A 132 27.49 9.46 4.79
C ILE A 132 27.16 10.88 5.29
N LYS A 133 26.71 11.78 4.41
CA LYS A 133 26.29 13.13 4.78
C LYS A 133 25.12 13.11 5.79
N LYS A 134 24.14 12.21 5.60
CA LYS A 134 23.04 12.03 6.54
C LYS A 134 23.52 11.44 7.87
N LEU A 135 24.48 10.53 7.85
CA LEU A 135 25.02 9.89 9.05
C LEU A 135 25.87 10.83 9.93
N SER A 136 26.37 11.95 9.42
CA SER A 136 27.17 12.92 10.19
C SER A 136 26.36 13.77 11.19
N SER A 137 25.02 13.82 11.10
CA SER A 137 24.20 14.59 12.03
C SER A 137 24.13 13.93 13.41
N LYS A 138 24.17 14.75 14.49
CA LYS A 138 24.29 14.28 15.88
C LYS A 138 23.06 13.48 16.36
N LYS A 139 21.85 13.89 15.97
CA LYS A 139 20.61 13.21 16.36
C LYS A 139 19.84 12.74 15.14
N LYS A 140 19.44 11.48 15.14
CA LYS A 140 18.67 10.82 14.09
C LYS A 140 17.47 10.13 14.67
N TYR A 141 16.43 10.01 13.85
CA TYR A 141 15.16 9.44 14.26
C TYR A 141 14.74 8.30 13.35
N GLU A 142 14.00 7.37 13.93
CA GLU A 142 13.13 6.45 13.21
C GLU A 142 11.69 6.88 13.47
N TYR A 143 10.92 6.85 12.41
CA TYR A 143 9.50 7.20 12.43
C TYR A 143 8.66 5.98 12.07
N ASN A 144 7.68 5.66 12.91
CA ASN A 144 6.60 4.77 12.50
C ASN A 144 5.59 5.62 11.75
N LEU A 145 5.42 5.33 10.45
CA LEU A 145 4.66 6.16 9.52
C LEU A 145 3.46 5.43 8.94
N SER A 146 2.41 6.22 8.69
CA SER A 146 1.36 5.86 7.75
C SER A 146 1.35 6.85 6.60
N GLU A 147 1.01 6.38 5.38
CA GLU A 147 0.99 7.19 4.17
C GLU A 147 -0.40 7.23 3.53
N LEU A 148 -0.74 8.39 2.98
CA LEU A 148 -1.85 8.60 2.08
C LEU A 148 -1.30 9.19 0.78
N LEU A 149 -1.35 8.42 -0.30
CA LEU A 149 -0.97 8.86 -1.65
C LEU A 149 -2.23 9.08 -2.46
N PHE A 150 -2.49 10.30 -2.91
CA PHE A 150 -3.66 10.62 -3.71
C PHE A 150 -3.30 11.25 -5.05
N GLU A 151 -4.13 11.02 -6.03
CA GLU A 151 -3.99 11.56 -7.38
C GLU A 151 -4.96 12.71 -7.60
N VAL A 152 -4.58 13.64 -8.47
CA VAL A 152 -5.44 14.71 -8.96
C VAL A 152 -5.43 14.71 -10.49
N GLU A 153 -6.55 15.01 -11.10
CA GLU A 153 -6.70 15.04 -12.56
C GLU A 153 -5.92 16.20 -13.19
N SER A 154 -5.89 17.34 -12.51
CA SER A 154 -5.11 18.52 -12.90
C SER A 154 -4.54 19.24 -11.68
N LYS A 155 -3.54 20.11 -11.91
CA LYS A 155 -2.97 20.95 -10.83
C LYS A 155 -4.02 21.89 -10.20
N GLU A 156 -5.01 22.31 -10.96
CA GLU A 156 -6.09 23.21 -10.51
C GLU A 156 -6.99 22.50 -9.50
N ASN A 157 -7.19 21.19 -9.67
CA ASN A 157 -8.01 20.36 -8.78
C ASN A 157 -7.31 19.99 -7.45
N PHE A 158 -6.01 20.28 -7.31
CA PHE A 158 -5.25 19.92 -6.11
C PHE A 158 -5.84 20.52 -4.83
N LYS A 159 -6.12 21.83 -4.84
CA LYS A 159 -6.64 22.52 -3.64
C LYS A 159 -7.96 21.93 -3.17
N ASN A 160 -8.87 21.68 -4.10
CA ASN A 160 -10.19 21.11 -3.82
C ASN A 160 -10.06 19.69 -3.28
N LYS A 161 -9.23 18.84 -3.94
CA LYS A 161 -9.02 17.47 -3.50
C LYS A 161 -8.35 17.38 -2.12
N TYR A 162 -7.37 18.24 -1.88
CA TYR A 162 -6.72 18.29 -0.57
C TYR A 162 -7.67 18.78 0.53
N ALA A 163 -8.51 19.79 0.26
CA ALA A 163 -9.54 20.26 1.18
C ALA A 163 -10.56 19.16 1.51
N GLU A 164 -11.03 18.41 0.49
CA GLU A 164 -11.91 17.25 0.67
C GLU A 164 -11.28 16.20 1.61
N ILE A 165 -9.99 15.89 1.40
CA ILE A 165 -9.27 14.93 2.24
C ILE A 165 -9.16 15.44 3.69
N LEU A 166 -8.83 16.72 3.89
CA LEU A 166 -8.71 17.31 5.23
C LEU A 166 -10.03 17.30 5.98
N GLU A 167 -11.11 17.70 5.32
CA GLU A 167 -12.46 17.65 5.90
C GLU A 167 -12.84 16.22 6.27
N PHE A 168 -12.57 15.27 5.38
CA PHE A 168 -12.84 13.87 5.66
C PHE A 168 -12.03 13.33 6.86
N ILE A 169 -10.75 13.70 6.98
CA ILE A 169 -9.91 13.34 8.14
C ILE A 169 -10.50 13.92 9.43
N LYS A 170 -11.00 15.16 9.39
CA LYS A 170 -11.61 15.83 10.54
C LYS A 170 -12.89 15.14 11.01
N LEU A 171 -13.73 14.71 10.07
CA LEU A 171 -15.01 14.05 10.37
C LEU A 171 -14.84 12.57 10.78
N ASN A 172 -13.79 11.93 10.32
CA ASN A 172 -13.55 10.51 10.58
C ASN A 172 -12.20 10.28 11.26
N ASN A 173 -11.17 10.00 10.51
CA ASN A 173 -9.76 9.90 10.94
C ASN A 173 -8.85 9.67 9.73
N PHE A 174 -7.52 9.68 9.96
CA PHE A 174 -6.53 9.51 8.89
C PHE A 174 -6.57 8.12 8.25
N LYS A 175 -6.78 7.05 9.02
CA LYS A 175 -6.88 5.68 8.48
C LYS A 175 -8.07 5.53 7.53
N SER A 176 -9.22 6.07 7.91
CA SER A 176 -10.41 6.08 7.06
C SER A 176 -10.19 6.87 5.77
N ALA A 177 -9.48 8.00 5.83
CA ALA A 177 -9.12 8.77 4.64
C ALA A 177 -8.17 7.99 3.71
N ILE A 178 -7.22 7.22 4.26
CA ILE A 178 -6.37 6.34 3.46
C ILE A 178 -7.22 5.32 2.69
N LEU A 179 -8.17 4.68 3.35
CA LEU A 179 -9.02 3.67 2.71
C LEU A 179 -9.86 4.25 1.56
N LYS A 180 -10.29 5.49 1.69
CA LYS A 180 -11.12 6.18 0.69
C LYS A 180 -10.30 6.78 -0.45
N PHE A 181 -9.18 7.44 -0.16
CA PHE A 181 -8.49 8.30 -1.12
C PHE A 181 -7.14 7.77 -1.58
N SER A 182 -6.49 6.84 -0.83
CA SER A 182 -5.14 6.45 -1.16
C SER A 182 -5.09 5.44 -2.31
N ILE A 183 -4.24 5.74 -3.29
CA ILE A 183 -3.89 4.84 -4.39
C ILE A 183 -2.66 3.99 -4.08
N SER A 184 -2.02 4.22 -2.93
CA SER A 184 -0.83 3.47 -2.51
C SER A 184 -1.15 2.00 -2.25
N LYS A 185 -0.14 1.15 -2.46
CA LYS A 185 -0.20 -0.27 -2.07
C LYS A 185 -0.44 -0.43 -0.56
N SER A 186 0.13 0.45 0.26
CA SER A 186 -0.03 0.44 1.72
C SER A 186 -1.48 0.66 2.16
N ALA A 187 -2.36 1.22 1.32
CA ALA A 187 -3.78 1.35 1.61
C ALA A 187 -4.43 -0.01 1.95
N SER A 188 -3.88 -1.13 1.45
CA SER A 188 -4.30 -2.48 1.84
C SER A 188 -4.01 -2.80 3.31
N ASN A 189 -3.11 -2.07 3.95
CA ASN A 189 -2.74 -2.17 5.37
C ASN A 189 -2.98 -0.82 6.08
N GLU A 190 -4.11 -0.16 5.81
CA GLU A 190 -4.50 1.12 6.43
C GLU A 190 -3.41 2.21 6.34
N GLY A 191 -2.58 2.13 5.28
CA GLY A 191 -1.48 3.04 5.01
C GLY A 191 -0.23 2.82 5.86
N GLU A 192 -0.20 1.82 6.72
CA GLU A 192 0.96 1.57 7.58
C GLU A 192 2.16 1.11 6.75
N ILE A 193 3.25 1.89 6.80
CA ILE A 193 4.53 1.57 6.18
C ILE A 193 5.60 1.16 7.20
N GLY A 194 5.25 1.22 8.49
CA GLY A 194 6.08 0.78 9.59
C GLY A 194 7.19 1.76 9.97
N TRP A 195 8.25 1.24 10.59
CA TRP A 195 9.40 2.02 11.04
C TRP A 195 10.34 2.32 9.88
N ILE A 196 10.55 3.62 9.62
CA ILE A 196 11.43 4.13 8.56
C ILE A 196 12.50 5.00 9.21
N LYS A 197 13.76 4.67 8.95
CA LYS A 197 14.90 5.48 9.39
C LYS A 197 14.93 6.79 8.61
N GLU A 198 15.26 7.90 9.26
CA GLU A 198 15.39 9.20 8.56
C GLU A 198 16.48 9.15 7.46
N THR A 199 17.45 8.24 7.56
CA THR A 199 18.49 8.03 6.54
C THR A 199 17.93 7.54 5.21
N LEU A 200 16.78 6.86 5.22
CA LEU A 200 16.08 6.34 4.02
C LEU A 200 15.19 7.41 3.35
N LEU A 201 14.91 8.51 4.03
CA LEU A 201 13.99 9.55 3.57
C LEU A 201 14.75 10.68 2.85
N SER A 202 14.07 11.38 1.94
CA SER A 202 14.62 12.58 1.32
C SER A 202 14.80 13.71 2.33
N LYS A 203 15.67 14.68 1.99
CA LYS A 203 15.91 15.88 2.84
C LYS A 203 14.61 16.64 3.11
N GLU A 204 13.77 16.80 2.10
CA GLU A 204 12.49 17.51 2.17
C GLU A 204 11.54 16.82 3.16
N ILE A 205 11.37 15.50 3.03
CA ILE A 205 10.52 14.70 3.93
C ILE A 205 11.03 14.79 5.37
N ASN A 206 12.33 14.65 5.57
CA ASN A 206 12.93 14.74 6.91
C ASN A 206 12.73 16.10 7.58
N LEU A 207 12.87 17.19 6.83
CA LEU A 207 12.63 18.54 7.35
C LEU A 207 11.19 18.74 7.81
N GLU A 208 10.23 18.21 7.05
CA GLU A 208 8.82 18.33 7.39
C GLU A 208 8.45 17.41 8.57
N LEU A 209 8.95 16.16 8.58
CA LEU A 209 8.70 15.24 9.71
C LEU A 209 9.26 15.77 11.03
N LYS A 210 10.40 16.49 11.02
CA LYS A 210 10.94 17.13 12.23
C LYS A 210 10.03 18.22 12.80
N LYS A 211 9.27 18.90 11.94
CA LYS A 211 8.29 19.94 12.33
C LYS A 211 6.92 19.37 12.68
N THR A 212 6.65 18.13 12.29
CA THR A 212 5.35 17.49 12.49
C THR A 212 5.31 16.80 13.86
N ASN A 213 4.26 17.03 14.60
CA ASN A 213 4.03 16.37 15.90
C ASN A 213 3.68 14.89 15.73
N ILE A 214 3.97 14.08 16.77
CA ILE A 214 3.51 12.70 16.84
C ILE A 214 1.97 12.68 16.80
N LYS A 215 1.39 11.70 16.10
CA LYS A 215 -0.05 11.56 15.80
C LYS A 215 -0.62 12.61 14.83
N SER A 216 0.18 13.57 14.37
CA SER A 216 -0.16 14.52 13.32
C SER A 216 0.35 14.07 11.95
N PHE A 217 -0.07 14.76 10.89
CA PHE A 217 0.34 14.47 9.51
C PHE A 217 0.96 15.70 8.85
N THR A 218 1.79 15.44 7.84
CA THR A 218 2.54 16.46 7.09
C THR A 218 1.63 17.20 6.09
N LYS A 219 2.17 18.29 5.55
CA LYS A 219 1.67 18.82 4.28
C LYS A 219 1.91 17.81 3.15
N PRO A 220 1.16 17.90 2.03
CA PRO A 220 1.37 17.02 0.89
C PRO A 220 2.72 17.27 0.20
N PHE A 221 3.46 16.19 -0.06
CA PHE A 221 4.64 16.19 -0.93
C PHE A 221 4.25 15.81 -2.35
N LYS A 222 4.83 16.47 -3.34
CA LYS A 222 4.68 16.05 -4.72
C LYS A 222 5.49 14.77 -4.96
N SER A 223 4.87 13.79 -5.58
CA SER A 223 5.51 12.52 -5.98
C SER A 223 5.20 12.21 -7.45
N PRO A 224 5.92 11.28 -8.10
CA PRO A 224 5.66 10.91 -9.50
C PRO A 224 4.23 10.44 -9.77
N ASN A 225 3.57 9.85 -8.76
CA ASN A 225 2.23 9.27 -8.87
C ASN A 225 1.14 10.10 -8.17
N GLY A 226 1.40 11.35 -7.84
CA GLY A 226 0.43 12.23 -7.18
C GLY A 226 1.01 12.98 -5.98
N TYR A 227 0.25 13.07 -4.90
CA TYR A 227 0.64 13.80 -3.69
C TYR A 227 0.61 12.86 -2.48
N LEU A 228 1.69 12.88 -1.70
CA LEU A 228 1.92 12.03 -0.53
C LEU A 228 1.74 12.84 0.75
N ILE A 229 0.89 12.36 1.65
CA ILE A 229 0.78 12.84 3.04
C ILE A 229 1.30 11.74 3.95
N LEU A 230 2.16 12.08 4.91
CA LEU A 230 2.68 11.16 5.91
C LEU A 230 2.13 11.51 7.29
N ARG A 231 1.71 10.49 8.04
CA ARG A 231 1.34 10.63 9.45
C ARG A 231 2.38 9.97 10.33
N ILE A 232 2.82 10.69 11.36
CA ILE A 232 3.73 10.15 12.38
C ILE A 232 2.89 9.42 13.44
N ASN A 233 2.97 8.08 13.45
CA ASN A 233 2.34 7.28 14.48
C ASN A 233 3.17 7.29 15.77
N GLN A 234 4.49 7.13 15.62
CA GLN A 234 5.48 7.14 16.69
C GLN A 234 6.82 7.66 16.16
N ARG A 235 7.67 8.13 17.07
CA ARG A 235 9.04 8.56 16.77
C ARG A 235 9.97 8.10 17.89
N LYS A 236 11.13 7.58 17.55
CA LYS A 236 12.20 7.24 18.50
C LYS A 236 13.54 7.72 17.98
N GLU A 237 14.46 7.97 18.87
CA GLU A 237 15.85 8.30 18.54
C GLU A 237 16.57 7.02 18.09
N MET A 238 17.38 7.11 17.03
CA MET A 238 18.18 6.00 16.55
C MET A 238 19.43 5.83 17.42
N GLN A 239 19.88 4.59 17.59
CA GLN A 239 21.17 4.31 18.19
C GLN A 239 22.30 4.85 17.33
N THR A 240 23.40 5.31 17.95
CA THR A 240 24.52 5.98 17.26
C THR A 240 25.50 5.03 16.59
N ASN A 241 25.39 3.72 16.83
CA ASN A 241 26.32 2.74 16.30
C ASN A 241 25.80 2.21 14.95
N TYR A 242 26.32 2.75 13.84
CA TYR A 242 25.88 2.39 12.48
C TYR A 242 26.89 1.49 11.78
N ASN A 243 26.41 0.42 11.18
CA ASN A 243 27.16 -0.32 10.17
C ASN A 243 26.82 0.28 8.79
N LEU A 244 27.79 0.99 8.20
CA LEU A 244 27.59 1.70 6.93
C LEU A 244 27.14 0.77 5.78
N GLU A 245 27.69 -0.45 5.71
CA GLU A 245 27.32 -1.42 4.66
C GLU A 245 25.87 -1.87 4.82
N LYS A 246 25.43 -2.12 6.05
CA LYS A 246 24.04 -2.49 6.34
C LYS A 246 23.09 -1.36 6.01
N GLU A 247 23.43 -0.12 6.42
CA GLU A 247 22.60 1.06 6.12
C GLU A 247 22.51 1.31 4.61
N LEU A 248 23.61 1.11 3.86
CA LEU A 248 23.61 1.24 2.40
C LEU A 248 22.75 0.16 1.74
N LYS A 249 22.85 -1.10 2.15
CA LYS A 249 21.99 -2.18 1.65
C LYS A 249 20.50 -1.88 1.91
N ASP A 250 20.18 -1.37 3.10
CA ASP A 250 18.80 -0.99 3.44
C ASP A 250 18.32 0.16 2.54
N LEU A 251 19.15 1.17 2.28
CA LEU A 251 18.83 2.30 1.41
C LEU A 251 18.64 1.85 -0.05
N VAL A 252 19.53 1.04 -0.59
CA VAL A 252 19.41 0.47 -1.95
C VAL A 252 18.11 -0.33 -2.08
N ARG A 253 17.82 -1.20 -1.12
CA ARG A 253 16.56 -1.97 -1.10
C ARG A 253 15.33 -1.07 -1.02
N PHE A 254 15.39 -0.03 -0.22
CA PHE A 254 14.28 0.94 -0.08
C PHE A 254 14.03 1.68 -1.40
N GLU A 255 15.07 2.22 -2.04
CA GLU A 255 14.93 2.93 -3.32
C GLU A 255 14.47 2.00 -4.45
N LYS A 256 14.96 0.75 -4.49
CA LYS A 256 14.48 -0.27 -5.43
C LYS A 256 12.99 -0.54 -5.27
N ASN A 257 12.54 -0.79 -4.05
CA ASN A 257 11.13 -1.04 -3.78
C ASN A 257 10.24 0.17 -4.10
N LYS A 258 10.72 1.36 -3.82
CA LYS A 258 10.03 2.61 -4.16
C LYS A 258 9.84 2.75 -5.69
N GLN A 259 10.88 2.51 -6.49
CA GLN A 259 10.77 2.55 -7.96
C GLN A 259 9.84 1.46 -8.49
N LEU A 260 9.93 0.23 -7.99
CA LEU A 260 9.03 -0.86 -8.38
C LEU A 260 7.56 -0.55 -8.03
N ASN A 261 7.30 0.05 -6.87
CA ASN A 261 5.95 0.49 -6.51
C ASN A 261 5.44 1.59 -7.46
N GLN A 262 6.30 2.52 -7.88
CA GLN A 262 5.95 3.55 -8.87
C GLN A 262 5.58 2.92 -10.22
N PHE A 263 6.39 1.97 -10.71
CA PHE A 263 6.08 1.21 -11.94
C PHE A 263 4.77 0.43 -11.82
N SER A 264 4.51 -0.19 -10.66
CA SER A 264 3.26 -0.90 -10.40
C SER A 264 2.02 0.01 -10.54
N LEU A 265 2.09 1.21 -9.97
CA LEU A 265 0.99 2.19 -10.05
C LEU A 265 0.78 2.67 -11.49
N LEU A 266 1.85 3.02 -12.20
CA LEU A 266 1.79 3.48 -13.59
C LEU A 266 1.26 2.37 -14.51
N PHE A 267 1.73 1.14 -14.34
CA PHE A 267 1.25 0.01 -15.13
C PHE A 267 -0.22 -0.28 -14.88
N PHE A 268 -0.63 -0.31 -13.61
CA PHE A 268 -2.04 -0.48 -13.27
C PHE A 268 -2.91 0.64 -13.85
N LYS A 269 -2.48 1.89 -13.77
CA LYS A 269 -3.19 3.04 -14.35
C LYS A 269 -3.40 2.88 -15.84
N LYS A 270 -2.36 2.47 -16.58
CA LYS A 270 -2.45 2.17 -18.03
C LYS A 270 -3.45 1.06 -18.31
N LEU A 271 -3.44 -0.03 -17.54
CA LEU A 271 -4.40 -1.13 -17.71
C LEU A 271 -5.83 -0.67 -17.44
N LYS A 272 -6.04 0.14 -16.39
CA LYS A 272 -7.36 0.67 -16.06
C LYS A 272 -7.93 1.57 -17.15
N GLN A 273 -7.10 2.43 -17.76
CA GLN A 273 -7.50 3.30 -18.88
C GLN A 273 -7.94 2.50 -20.12
N ASN A 274 -7.36 1.30 -20.34
CA ASN A 274 -7.68 0.41 -21.45
C ASN A 274 -8.74 -0.64 -21.09
N THR A 275 -9.49 -0.43 -19.99
CA THR A 275 -10.52 -1.35 -19.52
C THR A 275 -11.87 -0.67 -19.54
N ASN A 276 -12.84 -1.26 -20.24
CA ASN A 276 -14.23 -0.78 -20.20
C ASN A 276 -14.84 -1.11 -18.86
N ILE A 277 -15.31 -0.08 -18.15
CA ILE A 277 -15.98 -0.19 -16.86
C ILE A 277 -17.36 0.46 -17.01
N ASP A 278 -18.40 -0.36 -17.03
CA ASP A 278 -19.79 0.08 -17.11
C ASP A 278 -20.45 -0.15 -15.75
N GLU A 279 -20.96 0.91 -15.13
CA GLU A 279 -21.79 0.83 -13.92
C GLU A 279 -23.27 0.90 -14.34
N PHE A 280 -24.06 -0.08 -13.91
CA PHE A 280 -25.50 -0.15 -14.11
C PHE A 280 -26.22 0.10 -12.79
#